data_42eccfc6d842738032ef33ca34c39e78
#
_entry.id   42eccfc6d842738032ef33ca34c39e78
#
_cell.length_a   1.000
_cell.length_b   1.000
_cell.length_c   1.000
_cell.angle_alpha   90.00
_cell.angle_beta   90.00
_cell.angle_gamma   90.00
#
_symmetry.space_group_name_H-M   'P 1'
#
loop_
_entity.id
_entity.type
_entity.pdbx_description
1 polymer ?
#
loop_
_entity_poly.entity_id
_entity_poly.type
_entity_poly.pdbx_seq_one_letter_code
_entity_poly.pdbx_strand_id
1 'polypeptide(L)'
;IQWHEVGRLDPERTLILDVRDAKEREGGAIPGSAHVPLAELRARLGELPRDKEIVAHCATGQRSYSACRVLAQRGFRCRNLTGSFKTWKAAQAGPN
;
A
#
# COMPACT_ATOMS: atom_id res chain seq x y z
N ILE A 1 9.21 2.63 -3.02
CA ILE A 1 9.31 2.12 -4.38
C ILE A 1 8.56 3.03 -5.35
N GLN A 2 8.82 2.89 -6.60
CA GLN A 2 8.22 3.70 -7.64
C GLN A 2 7.02 2.96 -8.26
N TRP A 3 6.07 3.72 -8.82
CA TRP A 3 4.85 3.16 -9.39
C TRP A 3 5.12 2.07 -10.45
N HIS A 4 6.16 2.24 -11.24
CA HIS A 4 6.48 1.29 -12.33
C HIS A 4 7.00 -0.06 -11.84
N GLU A 5 7.41 -0.12 -10.58
CA GLU A 5 7.89 -1.37 -9.98
C GLU A 5 6.75 -2.25 -9.47
N VAL A 6 5.54 -1.68 -9.32
CA VAL A 6 4.39 -2.40 -8.72
C VAL A 6 4.04 -3.67 -9.51
N GLY A 7 4.04 -3.60 -10.83
CA GLY A 7 3.72 -4.75 -11.67
C GLY A 7 4.78 -5.85 -11.67
N ARG A 8 5.96 -5.56 -11.12
CA ARG A 8 7.07 -6.52 -11.04
C ARG A 8 7.17 -7.18 -9.67
N LEU A 9 6.32 -6.78 -8.72
CA LEU A 9 6.33 -7.35 -7.39
C LEU A 9 5.79 -8.77 -7.40
N ASP A 10 6.49 -9.67 -6.72
CA ASP A 10 6.07 -11.05 -6.58
C ASP A 10 5.01 -11.14 -5.47
N PRO A 11 3.76 -11.52 -5.79
CA PRO A 11 2.70 -11.62 -4.78
C PRO A 11 3.00 -12.61 -3.65
N GLU A 12 3.87 -13.58 -3.88
CA GLU A 12 4.26 -14.53 -2.84
C GLU A 12 5.22 -13.91 -1.83
N ARG A 13 5.94 -12.86 -2.21
CA ARG A 13 6.95 -12.20 -1.39
C ARG A 13 6.54 -10.81 -0.94
N THR A 14 5.55 -10.23 -1.58
CA THR A 14 5.18 -8.82 -1.36
C THR A 14 3.67 -8.68 -1.32
N LEU A 15 3.18 -7.95 -0.33
CA LEU A 15 1.78 -7.56 -0.23
C LEU A 15 1.67 -6.05 -0.44
N ILE A 16 0.84 -5.65 -1.39
CA ILE A 16 0.48 -4.24 -1.56
C ILE A 16 -0.65 -3.93 -0.60
N LEU A 17 -0.47 -2.93 0.25
CA LEU A 17 -1.42 -2.57 1.29
C LEU A 17 -1.97 -1.17 1.07
N ASP A 18 -3.28 -1.09 0.83
CA ASP A 18 -4.01 0.16 0.72
C ASP A 18 -4.47 0.59 2.11
N VAL A 19 -3.96 1.73 2.60
CA VAL A 19 -4.33 2.26 3.92
C VAL A 19 -5.30 3.45 3.83
N ARG A 20 -5.90 3.67 2.65
CA ARG A 20 -6.95 4.66 2.46
C ARG A 20 -8.25 4.20 3.14
N ASP A 21 -9.25 5.08 3.22
CA ASP A 21 -10.55 4.67 3.73
C ASP A 21 -11.35 3.86 2.68
N ALA A 22 -12.44 3.25 3.13
CA ALA A 22 -13.26 2.38 2.28
C ALA A 22 -13.87 3.14 1.10
N LYS A 23 -14.25 4.40 1.31
CA LYS A 23 -14.88 5.21 0.28
C LYS A 23 -13.89 5.52 -0.85
N GLU A 24 -12.64 5.82 -0.51
CA GLU A 24 -11.59 6.03 -1.51
C GLU A 24 -11.37 4.76 -2.34
N ARG A 25 -11.38 3.60 -1.68
CA ARG A 25 -11.17 2.32 -2.36
C ARG A 25 -12.29 1.98 -3.34
N GLU A 26 -13.53 2.40 -3.05
CA GLU A 26 -14.64 2.23 -3.97
C GLU A 26 -14.42 2.91 -5.32
N GLY A 27 -13.67 3.99 -5.34
CA GLY A 27 -13.31 4.72 -6.56
C GLY A 27 -12.19 4.09 -7.38
N GLY A 28 -11.61 3.01 -6.90
CA GLY A 28 -10.54 2.29 -7.58
C GLY A 28 -9.44 1.88 -6.63
N ALA A 29 -8.74 0.80 -6.98
CA ALA A 29 -7.65 0.25 -6.17
C ALA A 29 -6.60 -0.38 -7.08
N ILE A 30 -5.39 -0.54 -6.54
CA ILE A 30 -4.35 -1.29 -7.24
C ILE A 30 -4.74 -2.77 -7.22
N PRO A 31 -4.77 -3.44 -8.37
CA PRO A 31 -5.14 -4.86 -8.44
C PRO A 31 -4.26 -5.71 -7.51
N GLY A 32 -4.90 -6.63 -6.77
CA GLY A 32 -4.21 -7.51 -5.85
C GLY A 32 -3.87 -6.89 -4.51
N SER A 33 -4.20 -5.62 -4.27
CA SER A 33 -3.92 -4.97 -2.99
C SER A 33 -4.90 -5.41 -1.91
N ALA A 34 -4.39 -5.55 -0.69
CA ALA A 34 -5.21 -5.71 0.50
C ALA A 34 -5.62 -4.33 1.02
N HIS A 35 -6.68 -4.28 1.81
CA HIS A 35 -7.20 -3.03 2.35
C HIS A 35 -7.30 -3.08 3.87
N VAL A 36 -6.52 -2.23 4.53
CA VAL A 36 -6.64 -1.98 5.96
C VAL A 36 -6.47 -0.47 6.16
N PRO A 37 -7.55 0.27 6.42
CA PRO A 37 -7.44 1.72 6.65
C PRO A 37 -6.47 2.04 7.78
N LEU A 38 -5.75 3.14 7.66
CA LEU A 38 -4.75 3.54 8.65
C LEU A 38 -5.31 3.55 10.08
N ALA A 39 -6.54 4.03 10.24
CA ALA A 39 -7.19 4.11 11.56
C ALA A 39 -7.39 2.73 12.20
N GLU A 40 -7.46 1.67 11.41
CA GLU A 40 -7.70 0.30 11.86
C GLU A 40 -6.42 -0.54 11.93
N LEU A 41 -5.32 0.01 11.44
CA LEU A 41 -4.09 -0.77 11.20
C LEU A 41 -3.58 -1.47 12.46
N ARG A 42 -3.49 -0.73 13.58
CA ARG A 42 -2.98 -1.29 14.83
C ARG A 42 -3.82 -2.44 15.35
N ALA A 43 -5.14 -2.36 15.17
CA ALA A 43 -6.06 -3.40 15.61
C ALA A 43 -6.04 -4.63 14.68
N ARG A 44 -5.60 -4.46 13.44
CA ARG A 44 -5.68 -5.50 12.40
C ARG A 44 -4.32 -6.04 11.97
N LEU A 45 -3.27 -5.79 12.72
CA LEU A 45 -1.92 -6.28 12.40
C LEU A 45 -1.86 -7.80 12.23
N GLY A 46 -2.68 -8.54 12.97
CA GLY A 46 -2.74 -9.99 12.87
C GLY A 46 -3.23 -10.52 11.54
N GLU A 47 -3.84 -9.68 10.71
CA GLU A 47 -4.31 -10.04 9.37
C GLU A 47 -3.19 -9.96 8.33
N LEU A 48 -2.05 -9.37 8.68
CA LEU A 48 -0.96 -9.12 7.74
C LEU A 48 0.11 -10.20 7.82
N PRO A 49 0.64 -10.65 6.66
CA PRO A 49 1.70 -11.66 6.66
C PRO A 49 3.03 -11.05 7.13
N ARG A 50 3.70 -11.74 8.05
CA ARG A 50 5.01 -11.30 8.55
C ARG A 50 6.16 -11.79 7.68
N ASP A 51 5.90 -12.78 6.83
CA ASP A 51 6.90 -13.36 5.93
C ASP A 51 6.97 -12.66 4.57
N LYS A 52 6.16 -11.61 4.39
CA LYS A 52 6.15 -10.81 3.17
C LYS A 52 6.59 -9.38 3.45
N GLU A 53 7.16 -8.74 2.44
CA GLU A 53 7.37 -7.30 2.48
C GLU A 53 6.05 -6.60 2.19
N ILE A 54 5.74 -5.56 2.96
CA ILE A 54 4.54 -4.76 2.77
C ILE A 54 4.92 -3.52 1.96
N VAL A 55 4.21 -3.28 0.86
CA VAL A 55 4.31 -2.03 0.10
C VAL A 55 3.04 -1.25 0.37
N ALA A 56 3.13 -0.23 1.22
CA ALA A 56 1.97 0.55 1.64
C ALA A 56 1.74 1.73 0.72
N HIS A 57 0.47 2.02 0.45
CA HIS A 57 0.10 3.24 -0.26
C HIS A 57 -1.17 3.85 0.33
N CYS A 58 -1.32 5.16 0.12
CA CYS A 58 -2.55 5.89 0.37
C CYS A 58 -2.86 6.72 -0.89
N ALA A 59 -3.48 7.89 -0.76
CA ALA A 59 -3.75 8.72 -1.94
C ALA A 59 -2.47 9.41 -2.44
N THR A 60 -1.69 10.03 -1.54
CA THR A 60 -0.53 10.85 -1.90
C THR A 60 0.77 10.49 -1.18
N GLY A 61 0.74 9.63 -0.16
CA GLY A 61 1.93 9.11 0.49
C GLY A 61 2.08 9.42 1.98
N GLN A 62 1.31 10.35 2.55
CA GLN A 62 1.46 10.72 3.96
C GLN A 62 0.92 9.65 4.91
N ARG A 63 -0.28 9.16 4.67
CA ARG A 63 -0.88 8.10 5.51
C ARG A 63 -0.09 6.80 5.40
N SER A 64 0.38 6.47 4.20
CA SER A 64 1.19 5.28 4.00
C SER A 64 2.56 5.38 4.64
N TYR A 65 3.15 6.58 4.69
CA TYR A 65 4.36 6.82 5.44
C TYR A 65 4.15 6.51 6.92
N SER A 66 3.05 7.01 7.50
CA SER A 66 2.69 6.71 8.90
C SER A 66 2.45 5.22 9.12
N ALA A 67 1.77 4.57 8.17
CA ALA A 67 1.55 3.12 8.22
C ALA A 67 2.86 2.35 8.24
N CYS A 68 3.82 2.71 7.39
CA CYS A 68 5.13 2.08 7.38
C CYS A 68 5.85 2.22 8.71
N ARG A 69 5.73 3.36 9.37
CA ARG A 69 6.32 3.54 10.69
C ARG A 69 5.71 2.61 11.73
N VAL A 70 4.38 2.49 11.73
CA VAL A 70 3.68 1.57 12.64
C VAL A 70 4.12 0.13 12.38
N LEU A 71 4.15 -0.26 11.11
CA LEU A 71 4.52 -1.62 10.72
C LEU A 71 5.96 -1.94 11.08
N ALA A 72 6.89 -1.02 10.82
CA ALA A 72 8.31 -1.21 11.15
C ALA A 72 8.50 -1.39 12.66
N GLN A 73 7.79 -0.62 13.48
CA GLN A 73 7.84 -0.74 14.94
C GLN A 73 7.30 -2.09 15.44
N ARG A 74 6.50 -2.77 14.64
CA ARG A 74 5.91 -4.06 14.97
C ARG A 74 6.59 -5.23 14.28
N GLY A 75 7.76 -5.00 13.67
CA GLY A 75 8.60 -6.04 13.10
C GLY A 75 8.30 -6.41 11.65
N PHE A 76 7.44 -5.66 10.98
CA PHE A 76 7.18 -5.85 9.55
C PHE A 76 8.22 -5.13 8.70
N ARG A 77 8.51 -5.67 7.53
CA ARG A 77 9.27 -4.97 6.50
C ARG A 77 8.27 -4.19 5.65
N CYS A 78 8.43 -2.88 5.57
CA CYS A 78 7.49 -2.03 4.85
C CYS A 78 8.22 -0.96 4.03
N ARG A 79 7.76 -0.76 2.80
CA ARG A 79 8.18 0.35 1.95
C ARG A 79 6.95 1.14 1.51
N ASN A 80 7.14 2.44 1.32
CA ASN A 80 6.10 3.33 0.86
C ASN A 80 6.14 3.44 -0.68
N LEU A 81 4.99 3.31 -1.32
CA LEU A 81 4.88 3.56 -2.76
C LEU A 81 4.96 5.07 -3.01
N THR A 82 6.01 5.52 -3.69
CA THR A 82 6.26 6.93 -3.97
C THR A 82 5.12 7.54 -4.79
N GLY A 83 4.56 8.65 -4.29
CA GLY A 83 3.40 9.31 -4.90
C GLY A 83 2.10 8.57 -4.71
N SER A 84 2.15 7.36 -4.21
CA SER A 84 1.01 6.52 -3.83
C SER A 84 0.01 6.31 -4.97
N PHE A 85 -1.28 6.16 -4.63
CA PHE A 85 -2.32 5.83 -5.61
C PHE A 85 -2.48 6.89 -6.69
N LYS A 86 -2.35 8.16 -6.32
CA LYS A 86 -2.50 9.27 -7.29
C LYS A 86 -1.49 9.14 -8.43
N THR A 87 -0.22 8.89 -8.11
CA THR A 87 0.84 8.73 -9.11
C THR A 87 0.64 7.44 -9.90
N TRP A 88 0.32 6.33 -9.23
CA TRP A 88 0.07 5.05 -9.90
C TRP A 88 -1.07 5.18 -10.90
N LYS A 89 -2.20 5.76 -10.48
CA LYS A 89 -3.38 5.94 -11.34
C LYS A 89 -3.08 6.83 -12.56
N ALA A 90 -2.37 7.93 -12.35
CA ALA A 90 -1.97 8.82 -13.44
C ALA A 90 -1.11 8.10 -14.46
N ALA A 91 -0.19 7.24 -14.00
CA ALA A 91 0.67 6.45 -14.86
C ALA A 91 -0.13 5.40 -15.66
N GLN A 92 -1.19 4.82 -15.07
CA GLN A 92 -2.06 3.88 -15.78
C GLN A 92 -2.87 4.58 -16.88
N ALA A 93 -3.28 5.83 -16.65
CA ALA A 93 -3.94 6.62 -17.68
C ALA A 93 -3.02 6.90 -18.86
N GLY A 94 -1.73 7.08 -18.59
CA GLY A 94 -0.65 7.15 -19.57
C GLY A 94 -0.78 8.24 -20.62
N PRO A 95 0.32 8.62 -21.27
CA PRO A 95 0.24 9.35 -22.50
C PRO A 95 -0.17 8.37 -23.60
N ASN A 96 -1.08 8.77 -24.39
CA ASN A 96 -1.50 7.95 -25.53
C ASN A 96 -0.73 8.35 -26.78
#